data_9c665fb2736afab9dc8737047685d71b
#
_entry.id   9c665fb2736afab9dc8737047685d71b
#
_cell.length_a   1.000
_cell.length_b   1.000
_cell.length_c   1.000
_cell.angle_alpha   90.00
_cell.angle_beta   90.00
_cell.angle_gamma   90.00
#
_symmetry.space_group_name_H-M   'P 1'
#
loop_
_entity.id
_entity.type
_entity.pdbx_description
1 polymer ?
#
loop_
_entity_poly.entity_id
_entity_poly.type
_entity_poly.pdbx_seq_one_letter_code
_entity_poly.pdbx_strand_id
1 'polypeptide(L)'
;MSAYSLFKKLAFSIDAERAHDVSMAFLERCPLVAASLAGGERLETISHKRYQVSVPGLGLVAFPVGLAAGLDKNGRALNYFSRLWFGAVEIGTVTPKPQAGNPKPRLFRYIDEESLRNCFGFNNEGAEAMVYRLKKASVRPHCLGVNLGKNKDTPSELANLDYQVLYEKFSPLADYLVINISSPNTPGLRDLQASENLELLLKSLDTVRAKTPCPLFLKLAPDLAFEDLKIMLNLALKYKLQGIIATNTTIMPERGAGGVSGKLLSAKSQAVRSFLLSELKGVEAFSLIGVGGISDFSDLWKFWQEGGRMVQIYTSFIYQGPEILDSIKDEIDRHLDFYGFETLEEMLNSIHSLELLKK
;
A
#
# COMPACT_ATOMS: atom_id res chain seq x y z
N MET A 1 2.74 -2.61 29.52
CA MET A 1 3.57 -2.98 28.33
C MET A 1 2.64 -3.82 27.46
N SER A 2 2.40 -3.42 26.23
CA SER A 2 1.48 -4.13 25.34
C SER A 2 2.05 -5.48 24.87
N ALA A 3 1.18 -6.38 24.43
CA ALA A 3 1.61 -7.67 23.88
C ALA A 3 2.55 -7.47 22.68
N TYR A 4 2.26 -6.46 21.84
CA TYR A 4 3.11 -6.13 20.70
C TYR A 4 4.49 -5.60 21.14
N SER A 5 4.57 -4.79 22.17
CA SER A 5 5.85 -4.25 22.64
C SER A 5 6.81 -5.34 23.14
N LEU A 6 6.27 -6.40 23.76
CA LEU A 6 7.05 -7.57 24.17
C LEU A 6 7.49 -8.39 22.96
N PHE A 7 6.56 -8.66 22.04
CA PHE A 7 6.86 -9.34 20.77
C PHE A 7 7.94 -8.60 19.97
N LYS A 8 7.83 -7.26 19.85
CA LYS A 8 8.81 -6.44 19.13
C LYS A 8 10.21 -6.59 19.69
N LYS A 9 10.38 -6.58 21.01
CA LYS A 9 11.71 -6.77 21.64
C LYS A 9 12.35 -8.09 21.21
N LEU A 10 11.59 -9.18 21.20
CA LEU A 10 12.06 -10.49 20.76
C LEU A 10 12.33 -10.53 19.26
N ALA A 11 11.39 -10.02 18.44
CA ALA A 11 11.52 -10.00 17.00
C ALA A 11 12.71 -9.14 16.52
N PHE A 12 13.02 -8.05 17.24
CA PHE A 12 14.11 -7.15 16.87
C PHE A 12 15.49 -7.65 17.32
N SER A 13 15.57 -8.65 18.19
CA SER A 13 16.83 -9.29 18.58
C SER A 13 17.37 -10.32 17.58
N ILE A 14 16.55 -10.70 16.58
CA ILE A 14 16.95 -11.66 15.55
C ILE A 14 16.99 -10.98 14.16
N ASP A 15 17.53 -11.69 13.16
CA ASP A 15 17.56 -11.25 11.77
C ASP A 15 16.17 -10.77 11.30
N ALA A 16 16.13 -9.67 10.55
CA ALA A 16 14.89 -9.00 10.19
C ALA A 16 13.98 -9.85 9.29
N GLU A 17 14.55 -10.55 8.31
CA GLU A 17 13.77 -11.41 7.41
C GLU A 17 13.30 -12.68 8.12
N ARG A 18 14.14 -13.25 9.00
CA ARG A 18 13.74 -14.40 9.83
C ARG A 18 12.60 -14.04 10.78
N ALA A 19 12.65 -12.86 11.41
CA ALA A 19 11.54 -12.37 12.24
C ALA A 19 10.25 -12.23 11.43
N HIS A 20 10.35 -11.69 10.21
CA HIS A 20 9.22 -11.59 9.29
C HIS A 20 8.64 -12.97 8.95
N ASP A 21 9.47 -13.93 8.54
CA ASP A 21 9.04 -15.27 8.14
C ASP A 21 8.34 -16.01 9.30
N VAL A 22 8.88 -15.93 10.52
CA VAL A 22 8.27 -16.53 11.72
C VAL A 22 6.95 -15.85 12.05
N SER A 23 6.90 -14.52 11.99
CA SER A 23 5.67 -13.76 12.22
C SER A 23 4.58 -14.14 11.23
N MET A 24 4.88 -14.14 9.93
CA MET A 24 3.91 -14.51 8.90
C MET A 24 3.41 -15.94 9.07
N ALA A 25 4.28 -16.90 9.44
CA ALA A 25 3.87 -18.26 9.72
C ALA A 25 2.93 -18.36 10.95
N PHE A 26 3.14 -17.55 11.97
CA PHE A 26 2.24 -17.46 13.13
C PHE A 26 0.89 -16.84 12.75
N LEU A 27 0.89 -15.72 12.03
CA LEU A 27 -0.33 -15.04 11.58
C LEU A 27 -1.18 -15.93 10.65
N GLU A 28 -0.55 -16.74 9.83
CA GLU A 28 -1.23 -17.70 8.95
C GLU A 28 -1.88 -18.85 9.73
N ARG A 29 -1.15 -19.42 10.72
CA ARG A 29 -1.61 -20.62 11.45
C ARG A 29 -2.54 -20.31 12.61
N CYS A 30 -2.38 -19.15 13.25
CA CYS A 30 -3.11 -18.78 14.46
C CYS A 30 -3.74 -17.37 14.33
N PRO A 31 -4.50 -17.09 13.24
CA PRO A 31 -4.98 -15.73 12.95
C PRO A 31 -5.89 -15.16 14.05
N LEU A 32 -6.73 -15.99 14.67
CA LEU A 32 -7.64 -15.56 15.74
C LEU A 32 -6.90 -15.20 17.02
N VAL A 33 -5.90 -16.01 17.41
CA VAL A 33 -5.06 -15.74 18.58
C VAL A 33 -4.25 -14.48 18.35
N ALA A 34 -3.65 -14.35 17.18
CA ALA A 34 -2.87 -13.16 16.81
C ALA A 34 -3.74 -11.89 16.81
N ALA A 35 -4.95 -11.94 16.27
CA ALA A 35 -5.88 -10.81 16.27
C ALA A 35 -6.33 -10.44 17.70
N SER A 36 -6.64 -11.42 18.52
CA SER A 36 -7.00 -11.18 19.93
C SER A 36 -5.88 -10.52 20.72
N LEU A 37 -4.62 -10.97 20.53
CA LEU A 37 -3.43 -10.35 21.14
C LEU A 37 -3.15 -8.92 20.63
N ALA A 38 -3.63 -8.62 19.44
CA ALA A 38 -3.49 -7.31 18.79
C ALA A 38 -4.64 -6.34 19.13
N GLY A 39 -5.54 -6.69 20.03
CA GLY A 39 -6.76 -5.90 20.28
C GLY A 39 -7.75 -5.91 19.11
N GLY A 40 -7.57 -6.84 18.16
CA GLY A 40 -8.42 -6.95 16.97
C GLY A 40 -9.86 -7.23 17.35
N GLU A 41 -10.76 -6.43 16.78
CA GLU A 41 -12.18 -6.52 17.01
C GLU A 41 -12.85 -7.57 16.12
N ARG A 42 -14.13 -7.82 16.38
CA ARG A 42 -14.94 -8.65 15.48
C ARG A 42 -15.11 -7.94 14.15
N LEU A 43 -15.12 -8.69 13.04
CA LEU A 43 -15.29 -8.16 11.67
C LEU A 43 -16.48 -7.20 11.51
N GLU A 44 -17.55 -7.40 12.32
CA GLU A 44 -18.76 -6.58 12.33
C GLU A 44 -18.52 -5.14 12.81
N THR A 45 -17.53 -4.93 13.68
CA THR A 45 -17.21 -3.60 14.26
C THR A 45 -16.38 -2.75 13.30
N ILE A 46 -15.57 -3.38 12.44
CA ILE A 46 -14.69 -2.71 11.48
C ILE A 46 -15.46 -1.98 10.36
N SER A 47 -16.72 -2.34 10.11
CA SER A 47 -17.52 -1.67 9.07
C SER A 47 -18.36 -0.50 9.57
N HIS A 48 -18.01 0.09 10.73
CA HIS A 48 -18.80 1.16 11.32
C HIS A 48 -18.84 2.41 10.42
N LYS A 49 -20.03 2.88 10.06
CA LYS A 49 -20.26 4.03 9.17
C LYS A 49 -19.48 5.29 9.58
N ARG A 50 -19.21 5.46 10.89
CA ARG A 50 -18.48 6.61 11.44
C ARG A 50 -17.11 6.83 10.80
N TYR A 51 -16.42 5.75 10.37
CA TYR A 51 -15.04 5.81 9.86
C TYR A 51 -14.91 5.58 8.36
N GLN A 52 -16.02 5.25 7.68
CA GLN A 52 -16.01 4.99 6.25
C GLN A 52 -15.64 6.23 5.45
N VAL A 53 -14.89 6.04 4.39
CA VAL A 53 -14.43 7.09 3.48
C VAL A 53 -14.65 6.68 2.04
N SER A 54 -15.25 7.57 1.25
CA SER A 54 -15.34 7.42 -0.20
C SER A 54 -14.00 7.79 -0.83
N VAL A 55 -13.39 6.84 -1.54
CA VAL A 55 -12.13 7.01 -2.27
C VAL A 55 -12.46 7.02 -3.76
N PRO A 56 -12.29 8.15 -4.47
CA PRO A 56 -12.58 8.24 -5.90
C PRO A 56 -11.90 7.11 -6.70
N GLY A 57 -12.62 6.48 -7.61
CA GLY A 57 -12.09 5.38 -8.41
C GLY A 57 -11.95 4.01 -7.69
N LEU A 58 -12.03 3.99 -6.35
CA LEU A 58 -11.98 2.73 -5.56
C LEU A 58 -13.34 2.40 -4.93
N GLY A 59 -14.07 3.41 -4.50
CA GLY A 59 -15.34 3.25 -3.81
C GLY A 59 -15.23 3.46 -2.29
N LEU A 60 -16.16 2.91 -1.54
CA LEU A 60 -16.24 3.06 -0.09
C LEU A 60 -15.27 2.10 0.61
N VAL A 61 -14.37 2.64 1.42
CA VAL A 61 -13.47 1.87 2.29
C VAL A 61 -13.89 2.01 3.76
N ALA A 62 -13.71 0.96 4.54
CA ALA A 62 -14.18 0.90 5.93
C ALA A 62 -13.38 1.81 6.88
N PHE A 63 -12.14 2.13 6.55
CA PHE A 63 -11.23 2.96 7.33
C PHE A 63 -10.18 3.62 6.41
N PRO A 64 -9.69 4.83 6.71
CA PRO A 64 -8.82 5.58 5.80
C PRO A 64 -7.37 5.09 5.74
N VAL A 65 -7.02 4.06 6.50
CA VAL A 65 -5.67 3.49 6.54
C VAL A 65 -5.69 2.07 6.00
N GLY A 66 -4.85 1.80 5.01
CA GLY A 66 -4.63 0.47 4.44
C GLY A 66 -3.25 -0.10 4.76
N LEU A 67 -3.10 -1.40 4.54
CA LEU A 67 -1.82 -2.09 4.58
C LEU A 67 -1.17 -2.04 3.19
N ALA A 68 0.06 -1.55 3.10
CA ALA A 68 0.81 -1.50 1.85
C ALA A 68 1.35 -2.88 1.44
N ALA A 69 1.48 -3.10 0.13
CA ALA A 69 2.13 -4.29 -0.43
C ALA A 69 3.54 -4.53 0.12
N GLY A 70 3.93 -5.79 0.15
CA GLY A 70 5.27 -6.24 0.56
C GLY A 70 5.32 -6.89 1.94
N LEU A 71 4.34 -6.64 2.83
CA LEU A 71 4.26 -7.32 4.12
C LEU A 71 3.70 -8.73 3.94
N ASP A 72 2.53 -8.87 3.34
CA ASP A 72 1.99 -10.18 2.94
C ASP A 72 2.16 -10.39 1.43
N LYS A 73 3.34 -10.86 1.03
CA LYS A 73 3.68 -11.04 -0.39
C LYS A 73 2.87 -12.11 -1.09
N ASN A 74 2.33 -13.07 -0.32
CA ASN A 74 1.71 -14.27 -0.86
C ASN A 74 0.23 -14.44 -0.47
N GLY A 75 -0.36 -13.46 0.24
CA GLY A 75 -1.74 -13.54 0.73
C GLY A 75 -1.93 -14.62 1.80
N ARG A 76 -0.94 -14.82 2.68
CA ARG A 76 -0.95 -15.88 3.72
C ARG A 76 -1.69 -15.47 4.99
N ALA A 77 -1.71 -14.19 5.32
CA ALA A 77 -2.25 -13.68 6.58
C ALA A 77 -3.55 -12.87 6.41
N LEU A 78 -4.29 -13.07 5.32
CA LEU A 78 -5.54 -12.33 5.05
C LEU A 78 -6.54 -12.41 6.21
N ASN A 79 -6.71 -13.60 6.80
CA ASN A 79 -7.62 -13.80 7.92
C ASN A 79 -7.22 -12.97 9.16
N TYR A 80 -5.93 -12.75 9.39
CA TYR A 80 -5.45 -11.88 10.45
C TYR A 80 -5.70 -10.41 10.11
N PHE A 81 -5.21 -9.95 8.95
CA PHE A 81 -5.31 -8.54 8.58
C PHE A 81 -6.76 -8.05 8.40
N SER A 82 -7.67 -8.95 8.01
CA SER A 82 -9.12 -8.66 7.93
C SER A 82 -9.77 -8.36 9.28
N ARG A 83 -9.09 -8.66 10.39
CA ARG A 83 -9.59 -8.44 11.75
C ARG A 83 -9.01 -7.19 12.42
N LEU A 84 -8.16 -6.47 11.71
CA LEU A 84 -7.60 -5.21 12.13
C LEU A 84 -8.33 -4.05 11.44
N TRP A 85 -8.17 -2.84 11.97
CA TRP A 85 -8.75 -1.61 11.42
C TRP A 85 -8.11 -1.17 10.09
N PHE A 86 -7.80 -2.12 9.18
CA PHE A 86 -7.37 -1.76 7.83
C PHE A 86 -8.59 -1.60 6.91
N GLY A 87 -8.74 -0.42 6.30
CA GLY A 87 -9.76 -0.19 5.28
C GLY A 87 -9.49 -0.93 3.98
N ALA A 88 -8.21 -1.17 3.67
CA ALA A 88 -7.77 -2.03 2.57
C ALA A 88 -6.50 -2.80 2.94
N VAL A 89 -6.31 -3.96 2.34
CA VAL A 89 -5.08 -4.77 2.46
C VAL A 89 -4.53 -5.02 1.06
N GLU A 90 -3.31 -4.53 0.78
CA GLU A 90 -2.62 -4.76 -0.48
C GLU A 90 -1.59 -5.89 -0.31
N ILE A 91 -1.82 -7.01 -0.98
CA ILE A 91 -0.92 -8.17 -1.01
C ILE A 91 -0.01 -8.14 -2.24
N GLY A 92 1.05 -8.93 -2.21
CA GLY A 92 2.06 -8.94 -3.28
C GLY A 92 3.32 -8.18 -2.88
N THR A 93 4.22 -7.90 -3.79
CA THR A 93 4.10 -7.99 -5.26
C THR A 93 4.15 -9.44 -5.69
N VAL A 94 3.21 -9.82 -6.54
CA VAL A 94 3.16 -11.13 -7.17
C VAL A 94 3.70 -11.06 -8.61
N THR A 95 4.39 -12.12 -9.04
CA THR A 95 4.86 -12.29 -10.41
C THR A 95 4.20 -13.53 -11.06
N PRO A 96 4.13 -13.63 -12.40
CA PRO A 96 3.52 -14.80 -13.05
C PRO A 96 4.08 -16.12 -12.55
N LYS A 97 5.40 -16.25 -12.51
CA LYS A 97 6.12 -17.42 -12.00
C LYS A 97 6.66 -17.15 -10.61
N PRO A 98 6.82 -18.18 -9.76
CA PRO A 98 7.51 -18.03 -8.49
C PRO A 98 8.97 -17.59 -8.71
N GLN A 99 9.49 -16.80 -7.77
CA GLN A 99 10.91 -16.43 -7.78
C GLN A 99 11.46 -16.22 -6.38
N ALA A 100 12.72 -16.59 -6.16
CA ALA A 100 13.38 -16.51 -4.87
C ALA A 100 13.72 -15.07 -4.45
N GLY A 101 13.78 -14.15 -5.41
CA GLY A 101 14.29 -12.79 -5.21
C GLY A 101 15.81 -12.72 -5.16
N ASN A 102 16.33 -11.64 -4.58
CA ASN A 102 17.76 -11.39 -4.46
C ASN A 102 18.40 -12.19 -3.31
N PRO A 103 19.73 -12.38 -3.30
CA PRO A 103 20.43 -13.06 -2.21
C PRO A 103 20.22 -12.39 -0.85
N LYS A 104 20.23 -13.21 0.21
CA LYS A 104 20.21 -12.74 1.61
C LYS A 104 21.63 -12.36 2.08
N PRO A 105 21.77 -11.40 3.05
CA PRO A 105 20.71 -10.64 3.72
C PRO A 105 20.15 -9.52 2.85
N ARG A 106 18.85 -9.29 2.93
CA ARG A 106 18.12 -8.35 2.06
C ARG A 106 17.04 -7.52 2.77
N LEU A 107 16.99 -7.59 4.10
CA LEU A 107 16.15 -6.73 4.94
C LEU A 107 16.94 -6.24 6.14
N PHE A 108 16.98 -4.93 6.34
CA PHE A 108 17.78 -4.26 7.38
C PHE A 108 16.90 -3.26 8.12
N ARG A 109 17.10 -3.15 9.45
CA ARG A 109 16.41 -2.20 10.33
C ARG A 109 17.33 -1.05 10.71
N TYR A 110 16.82 0.15 10.66
CA TYR A 110 17.41 1.34 11.22
C TYR A 110 16.55 1.76 12.42
N ILE A 111 16.86 1.19 13.60
CA ILE A 111 15.96 1.22 14.77
C ILE A 111 15.75 2.66 15.25
N ASP A 112 16.83 3.41 15.43
CA ASP A 112 16.80 4.79 15.94
C ASP A 112 16.08 5.74 14.97
N GLU A 113 16.07 5.41 13.69
CA GLU A 113 15.46 6.19 12.61
C GLU A 113 14.08 5.64 12.22
N GLU A 114 13.56 4.64 12.92
CA GLU A 114 12.29 3.95 12.63
C GLU A 114 12.10 3.68 11.13
N SER A 115 13.14 3.12 10.52
CA SER A 115 13.23 2.93 9.08
C SER A 115 13.71 1.53 8.71
N LEU A 116 13.41 1.13 7.49
CA LEU A 116 13.84 -0.16 6.94
C LEU A 116 14.51 0.06 5.59
N ARG A 117 15.50 -0.78 5.28
CA ARG A 117 16.04 -0.93 3.94
C ARG A 117 15.82 -2.36 3.46
N ASN A 118 15.35 -2.50 2.23
CA ASN A 118 15.16 -3.81 1.63
C ASN A 118 15.71 -3.87 0.21
N CYS A 119 16.17 -5.06 -0.17
CA CYS A 119 16.57 -5.40 -1.53
C CYS A 119 15.99 -6.76 -1.96
N PHE A 120 14.70 -6.99 -1.71
CA PHE A 120 14.04 -8.28 -1.90
C PHE A 120 14.03 -8.81 -3.34
N GLY A 121 13.72 -7.96 -4.34
CA GLY A 121 13.61 -8.38 -5.74
C GLY A 121 12.38 -9.26 -6.02
N PHE A 122 11.22 -8.90 -5.44
CA PHE A 122 9.93 -9.56 -5.62
C PHE A 122 9.93 -11.08 -5.34
N ASN A 123 10.52 -11.49 -4.21
CA ASN A 123 10.41 -12.89 -3.77
C ASN A 123 8.94 -13.24 -3.48
N ASN A 124 8.41 -14.23 -4.20
CA ASN A 124 7.02 -14.69 -4.05
C ASN A 124 6.82 -16.09 -4.62
N GLU A 125 5.69 -16.72 -4.29
CA GLU A 125 5.33 -18.09 -4.68
C GLU A 125 4.64 -18.18 -6.06
N GLY A 126 4.52 -17.06 -6.78
CA GLY A 126 3.91 -16.99 -8.09
C GLY A 126 2.39 -16.86 -8.08
N ALA A 127 1.85 -16.50 -9.24
CA ALA A 127 0.42 -16.20 -9.40
C ALA A 127 -0.48 -17.38 -9.08
N GLU A 128 -0.14 -18.59 -9.48
CA GLU A 128 -0.98 -19.78 -9.27
C GLU A 128 -1.18 -20.10 -7.79
N ALA A 129 -0.11 -20.03 -7.00
CA ALA A 129 -0.18 -20.27 -5.56
C ALA A 129 -1.06 -19.22 -4.86
N MET A 130 -0.93 -17.95 -5.26
CA MET A 130 -1.73 -16.88 -4.71
C MET A 130 -3.22 -17.00 -5.11
N VAL A 131 -3.52 -17.28 -6.38
CA VAL A 131 -4.90 -17.51 -6.86
C VAL A 131 -5.56 -18.66 -6.08
N TYR A 132 -4.85 -19.77 -5.92
CA TYR A 132 -5.35 -20.90 -5.12
C TYR A 132 -5.69 -20.48 -3.68
N ARG A 133 -4.84 -19.69 -3.06
CA ARG A 133 -5.00 -19.20 -1.69
C ARG A 133 -6.19 -18.24 -1.56
N LEU A 134 -6.32 -17.30 -2.50
CA LEU A 134 -7.43 -16.36 -2.53
C LEU A 134 -8.78 -17.04 -2.72
N LYS A 135 -8.86 -18.05 -3.60
CA LYS A 135 -10.08 -18.85 -3.81
C LYS A 135 -10.48 -19.68 -2.60
N LYS A 136 -9.51 -20.07 -1.76
CA LYS A 136 -9.76 -20.85 -0.55
C LYS A 136 -9.93 -20.01 0.72
N ALA A 137 -9.66 -18.71 0.66
CA ALA A 137 -9.78 -17.85 1.82
C ALA A 137 -11.24 -17.78 2.30
N SER A 138 -11.48 -18.22 3.54
CA SER A 138 -12.80 -18.15 4.20
C SER A 138 -13.13 -16.75 4.71
N VAL A 139 -12.11 -15.93 4.92
CA VAL A 139 -12.22 -14.53 5.35
C VAL A 139 -11.29 -13.70 4.47
N ARG A 140 -11.81 -12.58 3.94
CA ARG A 140 -11.03 -11.64 3.15
C ARG A 140 -11.25 -10.21 3.68
N PRO A 141 -10.29 -9.31 3.46
CA PRO A 141 -10.44 -7.88 3.77
C PRO A 141 -11.64 -7.24 3.04
N HIS A 142 -12.20 -6.19 3.62
CA HIS A 142 -13.28 -5.42 2.99
C HIS A 142 -12.88 -4.88 1.62
N CYS A 143 -11.62 -4.48 1.47
CA CYS A 143 -11.03 -4.05 0.21
C CYS A 143 -9.67 -4.75 0.05
N LEU A 144 -9.56 -5.61 -0.94
CA LEU A 144 -8.34 -6.38 -1.24
C LEU A 144 -7.67 -5.84 -2.50
N GLY A 145 -6.45 -5.33 -2.35
CA GLY A 145 -5.58 -4.96 -3.45
C GLY A 145 -4.58 -6.07 -3.78
N VAL A 146 -4.27 -6.23 -5.07
CA VAL A 146 -3.18 -7.11 -5.52
C VAL A 146 -2.15 -6.32 -6.31
N ASN A 147 -0.93 -6.30 -5.80
CA ASN A 147 0.22 -5.63 -6.39
C ASN A 147 0.91 -6.55 -7.39
N LEU A 148 0.99 -6.11 -8.64
CA LEU A 148 1.46 -6.87 -9.79
C LEU A 148 2.87 -6.43 -10.19
N GLY A 149 3.74 -7.38 -10.52
CA GLY A 149 5.08 -7.09 -11.00
C GLY A 149 5.58 -8.12 -12.01
N LYS A 150 6.50 -7.71 -12.90
CA LYS A 150 7.12 -8.65 -13.84
C LYS A 150 8.11 -9.57 -13.15
N ASN A 151 8.30 -10.77 -13.68
CA ASN A 151 9.38 -11.64 -13.28
C ASN A 151 10.75 -10.98 -13.56
N LYS A 152 11.75 -11.34 -12.76
CA LYS A 152 13.13 -10.83 -12.92
C LYS A 152 13.71 -11.19 -14.29
N ASP A 153 13.47 -12.42 -14.71
CA ASP A 153 14.02 -12.98 -15.94
C ASP A 153 13.20 -12.61 -17.20
N THR A 154 12.05 -11.95 -17.05
CA THR A 154 11.28 -11.42 -18.18
C THR A 154 12.00 -10.18 -18.72
N PRO A 155 12.39 -10.14 -20.01
CA PRO A 155 12.95 -8.95 -20.64
C PRO A 155 12.00 -7.76 -20.55
N SER A 156 12.53 -6.53 -20.53
CA SER A 156 11.71 -5.33 -20.39
C SER A 156 10.70 -5.17 -21.54
N GLU A 157 11.05 -5.60 -22.75
CA GLU A 157 10.21 -5.55 -23.94
C GLU A 157 8.99 -6.50 -23.85
N LEU A 158 9.08 -7.54 -23.02
CA LEU A 158 8.01 -8.52 -22.79
C LEU A 158 7.29 -8.31 -21.46
N ALA A 159 7.62 -7.24 -20.71
CA ALA A 159 7.02 -6.96 -19.41
C ALA A 159 5.49 -6.86 -19.47
N ASN A 160 4.95 -6.30 -20.55
CA ASN A 160 3.51 -6.17 -20.77
C ASN A 160 2.77 -7.51 -20.71
N LEU A 161 3.39 -8.61 -21.17
CA LEU A 161 2.78 -9.94 -21.11
C LEU A 161 2.61 -10.43 -19.68
N ASP A 162 3.60 -10.19 -18.82
CA ASP A 162 3.51 -10.52 -17.40
C ASP A 162 2.34 -9.79 -16.73
N TYR A 163 2.20 -8.49 -16.99
CA TYR A 163 1.11 -7.69 -16.41
C TYR A 163 -0.26 -8.09 -16.97
N GLN A 164 -0.38 -8.45 -18.24
CA GLN A 164 -1.61 -8.96 -18.84
C GLN A 164 -2.06 -10.27 -18.17
N VAL A 165 -1.15 -11.24 -18.06
CA VAL A 165 -1.41 -12.52 -17.38
C VAL A 165 -1.84 -12.32 -15.94
N LEU A 166 -1.17 -11.42 -15.21
CA LEU A 166 -1.52 -11.12 -13.82
C LEU A 166 -2.88 -10.41 -13.72
N TYR A 167 -3.13 -9.45 -14.60
CA TYR A 167 -4.42 -8.76 -14.63
C TYR A 167 -5.57 -9.73 -14.83
N GLU A 168 -5.50 -10.61 -15.84
CA GLU A 168 -6.54 -11.62 -16.12
C GLU A 168 -6.79 -12.56 -14.94
N LYS A 169 -5.72 -12.96 -14.22
CA LYS A 169 -5.83 -13.87 -13.08
C LYS A 169 -6.44 -13.22 -11.84
N PHE A 170 -6.11 -11.95 -11.59
CA PHE A 170 -6.45 -11.30 -10.32
C PHE A 170 -7.63 -10.33 -10.40
N SER A 171 -8.02 -9.83 -11.58
CA SER A 171 -9.18 -8.94 -11.72
C SER A 171 -10.51 -9.53 -11.23
N PRO A 172 -10.78 -10.85 -11.31
CA PRO A 172 -11.98 -11.41 -10.69
C PRO A 172 -11.85 -11.73 -9.19
N LEU A 173 -10.68 -11.53 -8.59
CA LEU A 173 -10.37 -11.91 -7.21
C LEU A 173 -10.05 -10.72 -6.30
N ALA A 174 -9.76 -9.57 -6.86
CA ALA A 174 -9.35 -8.36 -6.15
C ALA A 174 -10.39 -7.24 -6.31
N ASP A 175 -10.41 -6.30 -5.37
CA ASP A 175 -11.20 -5.09 -5.47
C ASP A 175 -10.45 -3.98 -6.21
N TYR A 176 -9.12 -4.05 -6.24
CA TYR A 176 -8.26 -3.23 -7.11
C TYR A 176 -6.94 -3.94 -7.41
N LEU A 177 -6.32 -3.55 -8.51
CA LEU A 177 -5.01 -4.01 -8.93
C LEU A 177 -4.01 -2.85 -8.98
N VAL A 178 -2.73 -3.16 -8.78
CA VAL A 178 -1.67 -2.16 -8.77
C VAL A 178 -0.55 -2.57 -9.72
N ILE A 179 -0.27 -1.74 -10.73
CA ILE A 179 0.92 -1.87 -11.57
C ILE A 179 2.11 -1.35 -10.79
N ASN A 180 3.03 -2.23 -10.40
CA ASN A 180 4.24 -1.87 -9.68
C ASN A 180 5.44 -1.86 -10.61
N ILE A 181 5.78 -0.68 -11.13
CA ILE A 181 6.97 -0.42 -11.96
C ILE A 181 8.03 0.40 -11.21
N SER A 182 7.88 0.56 -9.89
CA SER A 182 8.65 1.52 -9.09
C SER A 182 9.69 0.89 -8.15
N SER A 183 9.76 -0.45 -8.06
CA SER A 183 10.73 -1.11 -7.20
C SER A 183 12.17 -0.89 -7.68
N PRO A 184 13.10 -0.47 -6.80
CA PRO A 184 14.51 -0.34 -7.16
C PRO A 184 15.25 -1.69 -7.18
N ASN A 185 14.60 -2.78 -6.79
CA ASN A 185 15.23 -4.06 -6.48
C ASN A 185 15.14 -5.09 -7.62
N THR A 186 14.49 -4.73 -8.74
CA THR A 186 14.34 -5.55 -9.92
C THR A 186 15.00 -4.83 -11.11
N PRO A 187 16.00 -5.43 -11.77
CA PRO A 187 16.70 -4.82 -12.90
C PRO A 187 15.73 -4.40 -14.02
N GLY A 188 15.95 -3.22 -14.59
CA GLY A 188 15.15 -2.69 -15.70
C GLY A 188 13.69 -2.35 -15.38
N LEU A 189 13.21 -2.60 -14.14
CA LEU A 189 11.81 -2.35 -13.81
C LEU A 189 11.47 -0.86 -13.85
N ARG A 190 12.36 -0.02 -13.35
CA ARG A 190 12.15 1.44 -13.33
C ARG A 190 12.25 2.08 -14.72
N ASP A 191 12.82 1.39 -15.70
CA ASP A 191 12.83 1.85 -17.10
C ASP A 191 11.40 1.87 -17.68
N LEU A 192 10.49 1.07 -17.11
CA LEU A 192 9.06 1.12 -17.43
C LEU A 192 8.39 2.42 -16.98
N GLN A 193 9.06 3.24 -16.19
CA GLN A 193 8.58 4.59 -15.81
C GLN A 193 8.92 5.65 -16.89
N ALA A 194 9.74 5.33 -17.89
CA ALA A 194 9.86 6.19 -19.06
C ALA A 194 8.52 6.28 -19.80
N SER A 195 8.15 7.47 -20.26
CA SER A 195 6.82 7.76 -20.82
C SER A 195 6.38 6.81 -21.92
N GLU A 196 7.28 6.51 -22.85
CA GLU A 196 7.01 5.61 -23.98
C GLU A 196 6.76 4.16 -23.53
N ASN A 197 7.57 3.67 -22.59
CA ASN A 197 7.45 2.31 -22.07
C ASN A 197 6.16 2.16 -21.24
N LEU A 198 5.83 3.15 -20.41
CA LEU A 198 4.60 3.17 -19.64
C LEU A 198 3.38 3.22 -20.56
N GLU A 199 3.41 4.06 -21.58
CA GLU A 199 2.31 4.15 -22.54
C GLU A 199 2.06 2.82 -23.27
N LEU A 200 3.12 2.14 -23.73
CA LEU A 200 3.02 0.82 -24.34
C LEU A 200 2.43 -0.22 -23.37
N LEU A 201 2.86 -0.21 -22.12
CA LEU A 201 2.33 -1.10 -21.09
C LEU A 201 0.84 -0.84 -20.87
N LEU A 202 0.42 0.41 -20.64
CA LEU A 202 -0.97 0.77 -20.37
C LEU A 202 -1.88 0.42 -21.56
N LYS A 203 -1.45 0.73 -22.78
CA LYS A 203 -2.16 0.36 -24.02
C LYS A 203 -2.33 -1.15 -24.14
N SER A 204 -1.32 -1.94 -23.77
CA SER A 204 -1.38 -3.40 -23.85
C SER A 204 -2.42 -4.00 -22.90
N LEU A 205 -2.76 -3.29 -21.81
CA LEU A 205 -3.77 -3.73 -20.83
C LEU A 205 -5.21 -3.44 -21.25
N ASP A 206 -5.46 -2.57 -22.20
CA ASP A 206 -6.83 -2.17 -22.59
C ASP A 206 -7.70 -3.36 -22.99
N THR A 207 -7.14 -4.33 -23.70
CA THR A 207 -7.88 -5.52 -24.16
C THR A 207 -8.32 -6.44 -23.01
N VAL A 208 -7.48 -6.61 -22.01
CA VAL A 208 -7.80 -7.45 -20.84
C VAL A 208 -8.71 -6.71 -19.87
N ARG A 209 -8.53 -5.39 -19.71
CA ARG A 209 -9.39 -4.54 -18.89
C ARG A 209 -10.83 -4.46 -19.43
N ALA A 210 -10.99 -4.46 -20.75
CA ALA A 210 -12.33 -4.47 -21.38
C ALA A 210 -13.11 -5.75 -21.08
N LYS A 211 -12.41 -6.89 -20.92
CA LYS A 211 -13.05 -8.20 -20.63
C LYS A 211 -13.48 -8.32 -19.17
N THR A 212 -12.63 -7.88 -18.26
CA THR A 212 -12.87 -8.01 -16.81
C THR A 212 -12.48 -6.69 -16.12
N PRO A 213 -13.39 -5.71 -16.07
CA PRO A 213 -13.11 -4.42 -15.44
C PRO A 213 -12.76 -4.59 -13.94
N CYS A 214 -11.63 -4.00 -13.53
CA CYS A 214 -11.20 -3.93 -12.14
C CYS A 214 -10.47 -2.59 -11.95
N PRO A 215 -10.69 -1.86 -10.87
CA PRO A 215 -9.94 -0.65 -10.56
C PRO A 215 -8.44 -0.89 -10.64
N LEU A 216 -7.73 -0.02 -11.39
CA LEU A 216 -6.30 -0.17 -11.66
C LEU A 216 -5.54 1.07 -11.24
N PHE A 217 -4.53 0.88 -10.40
CA PHE A 217 -3.66 1.91 -9.87
C PHE A 217 -2.23 1.76 -10.39
N LEU A 218 -1.50 2.88 -10.47
CA LEU A 218 -0.09 2.92 -10.82
C LEU A 218 0.73 3.30 -9.59
N LYS A 219 1.71 2.46 -9.18
CA LYS A 219 2.59 2.75 -8.04
C LYS A 219 3.89 3.39 -8.47
N LEU A 220 4.15 4.60 -7.98
CA LEU A 220 5.27 5.45 -8.38
C LEU A 220 6.42 5.42 -7.38
N ALA A 221 7.64 5.63 -7.90
CA ALA A 221 8.84 5.86 -7.10
C ALA A 221 8.91 7.32 -6.62
N PRO A 222 9.52 7.58 -5.44
CA PRO A 222 9.71 8.95 -4.95
C PRO A 222 10.92 9.64 -5.57
N ASP A 223 11.70 8.94 -6.40
CA ASP A 223 12.98 9.40 -6.93
C ASP A 223 12.86 10.07 -8.33
N LEU A 224 11.63 10.23 -8.81
CA LEU A 224 11.32 10.88 -10.09
C LEU A 224 11.30 12.40 -9.94
N ALA A 225 11.68 13.11 -11.02
CA ALA A 225 11.46 14.54 -11.12
C ALA A 225 9.95 14.86 -11.17
N PHE A 226 9.54 16.05 -10.76
CA PHE A 226 8.12 16.45 -10.78
C PHE A 226 7.54 16.49 -12.19
N GLU A 227 8.35 16.84 -13.17
CA GLU A 227 8.00 16.81 -14.60
C GLU A 227 7.64 15.38 -15.05
N ASP A 228 8.45 14.39 -14.65
CA ASP A 228 8.19 12.98 -14.97
C ASP A 228 6.94 12.48 -14.24
N LEU A 229 6.76 12.86 -12.97
CA LEU A 229 5.54 12.53 -12.20
C LEU A 229 4.28 13.06 -12.89
N LYS A 230 4.35 14.29 -13.44
CA LYS A 230 3.24 14.89 -14.18
C LYS A 230 2.95 14.15 -15.49
N ILE A 231 3.98 13.72 -16.21
CA ILE A 231 3.83 12.90 -17.42
C ILE A 231 3.12 11.58 -17.07
N MET A 232 3.56 10.91 -16.00
CA MET A 232 2.96 9.65 -15.56
C MET A 232 1.52 9.81 -15.11
N LEU A 233 1.21 10.90 -14.40
CA LEU A 233 -0.17 11.23 -14.01
C LEU A 233 -1.04 11.41 -15.26
N ASN A 234 -0.57 12.18 -16.26
CA ASN A 234 -1.31 12.40 -17.50
C ASN A 234 -1.53 11.09 -18.27
N LEU A 235 -0.55 10.19 -18.30
CA LEU A 235 -0.73 8.87 -18.90
C LEU A 235 -1.76 8.03 -18.13
N ALA A 236 -1.71 8.03 -16.78
CA ALA A 236 -2.70 7.33 -15.97
C ALA A 236 -4.12 7.84 -16.23
N LEU A 237 -4.30 9.16 -16.35
CA LEU A 237 -5.59 9.76 -16.70
C LEU A 237 -6.01 9.42 -18.13
N LYS A 238 -5.11 9.53 -19.11
CA LYS A 238 -5.34 9.21 -20.53
C LYS A 238 -5.83 7.77 -20.70
N TYR A 239 -5.23 6.83 -19.99
CA TYR A 239 -5.59 5.41 -20.01
C TYR A 239 -6.65 5.03 -18.96
N LYS A 240 -7.34 6.01 -18.39
CA LYS A 240 -8.48 5.82 -17.46
C LYS A 240 -8.15 4.86 -16.31
N LEU A 241 -6.98 5.01 -15.69
CA LEU A 241 -6.70 4.38 -14.42
C LEU A 241 -7.55 5.05 -13.33
N GLN A 242 -7.76 4.35 -12.23
CA GLN A 242 -8.54 4.85 -11.09
C GLN A 242 -7.70 5.65 -10.10
N GLY A 243 -6.38 5.56 -10.19
CA GLY A 243 -5.52 6.36 -9.33
C GLY A 243 -4.04 6.03 -9.41
N ILE A 244 -3.31 6.73 -8.55
CA ILE A 244 -1.88 6.55 -8.30
C ILE A 244 -1.68 6.16 -6.84
N ILE A 245 -0.67 5.32 -6.59
CA ILE A 245 -0.15 5.04 -5.25
C ILE A 245 1.24 5.67 -5.14
N ALA A 246 1.40 6.63 -4.25
CA ALA A 246 2.67 7.33 -4.04
C ALA A 246 3.01 7.40 -2.54
N THR A 247 4.19 6.85 -2.18
CA THR A 247 5.29 6.39 -3.02
C THR A 247 5.78 4.99 -2.64
N ASN A 248 6.57 4.36 -3.53
CA ASN A 248 7.42 3.24 -3.18
C ASN A 248 8.62 3.73 -2.32
N THR A 249 9.59 2.86 -2.05
CA THR A 249 10.83 3.16 -1.33
C THR A 249 11.78 4.04 -2.14
N THR A 250 12.63 4.82 -1.47
CA THR A 250 13.66 5.68 -2.08
C THR A 250 15.03 5.01 -2.10
N ILE A 251 15.88 5.40 -3.03
CA ILE A 251 17.28 5.00 -3.07
C ILE A 251 18.09 5.96 -2.21
N MET A 252 18.90 5.40 -1.30
CA MET A 252 19.88 6.12 -0.46
C MET A 252 21.22 5.40 -0.59
N PRO A 253 22.11 5.79 -1.51
CA PRO A 253 23.35 5.07 -1.80
C PRO A 253 24.26 4.93 -0.57
N GLU A 254 24.27 5.92 0.31
CA GLU A 254 25.00 5.93 1.57
C GLU A 254 24.54 4.87 2.58
N ARG A 255 23.32 4.34 2.38
CA ARG A 255 22.75 3.25 3.20
C ARG A 255 22.93 1.88 2.55
N GLY A 256 23.47 1.82 1.33
CA GLY A 256 23.69 0.60 0.57
C GLY A 256 22.57 0.29 -0.43
N ALA A 257 22.72 -0.83 -1.13
CA ALA A 257 21.79 -1.24 -2.19
C ALA A 257 20.37 -1.51 -1.67
N GLY A 258 19.36 -1.13 -2.47
CA GLY A 258 17.95 -1.36 -2.19
C GLY A 258 17.16 -0.09 -1.93
N GLY A 259 15.93 -0.27 -1.46
CA GLY A 259 15.00 0.82 -1.18
C GLY A 259 14.81 1.06 0.33
N VAL A 260 14.82 2.32 0.73
CA VAL A 260 14.62 2.78 2.11
C VAL A 260 13.19 3.25 2.30
N SER A 261 12.58 2.86 3.42
CA SER A 261 11.22 3.22 3.85
C SER A 261 11.21 3.69 5.31
N GLY A 262 10.08 4.19 5.80
CA GLY A 262 9.93 4.69 7.17
C GLY A 262 10.23 6.18 7.26
N LYS A 263 10.63 6.66 8.43
CA LYS A 263 10.84 8.10 8.70
C LYS A 263 11.87 8.74 7.77
N LEU A 264 12.91 8.02 7.36
CA LEU A 264 13.91 8.51 6.40
C LEU A 264 13.31 8.86 5.02
N LEU A 265 12.19 8.24 4.65
CA LEU A 265 11.47 8.53 3.41
C LEU A 265 10.47 9.69 3.55
N SER A 266 10.04 10.04 4.77
CA SER A 266 8.85 10.86 5.03
C SER A 266 8.83 12.18 4.25
N ALA A 267 9.86 13.00 4.37
CA ALA A 267 9.90 14.32 3.72
C ALA A 267 9.81 14.22 2.19
N LYS A 268 10.55 13.27 1.60
CA LYS A 268 10.56 13.08 0.14
C LYS A 268 9.21 12.58 -0.39
N SER A 269 8.61 11.60 0.27
CA SER A 269 7.31 11.09 -0.13
C SER A 269 6.18 12.09 0.09
N GLN A 270 6.26 12.92 1.14
CA GLN A 270 5.33 14.01 1.35
C GLN A 270 5.39 15.02 0.20
N ALA A 271 6.59 15.48 -0.20
CA ALA A 271 6.73 16.41 -1.31
C ALA A 271 6.11 15.88 -2.62
N VAL A 272 6.32 14.58 -2.91
CA VAL A 272 5.71 13.93 -4.09
C VAL A 272 4.20 13.86 -3.96
N ARG A 273 3.66 13.50 -2.79
CA ARG A 273 2.20 13.45 -2.57
C ARG A 273 1.56 14.81 -2.70
N SER A 274 2.15 15.83 -2.08
CA SER A 274 1.64 17.22 -2.15
C SER A 274 1.63 17.74 -3.59
N PHE A 275 2.70 17.46 -4.36
CA PHE A 275 2.75 17.81 -5.78
C PHE A 275 1.62 17.12 -6.56
N LEU A 276 1.47 15.79 -6.44
CA LEU A 276 0.45 15.04 -7.15
C LEU A 276 -0.98 15.48 -6.77
N LEU A 277 -1.25 15.74 -5.48
CA LEU A 277 -2.54 16.25 -5.03
C LEU A 277 -2.84 17.64 -5.61
N SER A 278 -1.81 18.48 -5.73
CA SER A 278 -1.99 19.80 -6.37
C SER A 278 -2.37 19.71 -7.86
N GLU A 279 -1.80 18.73 -8.58
CA GLU A 279 -2.13 18.47 -10.00
C GLU A 279 -3.49 17.78 -10.17
N LEU A 280 -4.01 17.14 -9.13
CA LEU A 280 -5.31 16.44 -9.14
C LEU A 280 -6.50 17.35 -8.74
N LYS A 281 -6.27 18.62 -8.43
CA LYS A 281 -7.36 19.55 -8.10
C LYS A 281 -8.38 19.65 -9.23
N GLY A 282 -9.65 19.31 -8.92
CA GLY A 282 -10.75 19.32 -9.89
C GLY A 282 -10.82 18.07 -10.79
N VAL A 283 -9.98 17.06 -10.57
CA VAL A 283 -10.08 15.77 -11.25
C VAL A 283 -10.99 14.86 -10.45
N GLU A 284 -12.11 14.48 -11.05
CA GLU A 284 -13.08 13.57 -10.46
C GLU A 284 -12.75 12.09 -10.79
N ALA A 285 -13.27 11.16 -9.96
CA ALA A 285 -13.14 9.70 -10.14
C ALA A 285 -11.71 9.16 -10.24
N PHE A 286 -10.72 9.92 -9.77
CA PHE A 286 -9.32 9.54 -9.71
C PHE A 286 -8.75 9.89 -8.34
N SER A 287 -7.97 8.99 -7.73
CA SER A 287 -7.42 9.24 -6.40
C SER A 287 -5.91 9.03 -6.31
N LEU A 288 -5.33 9.71 -5.34
CA LEU A 288 -4.00 9.42 -4.83
C LEU A 288 -4.13 8.64 -3.51
N ILE A 289 -3.59 7.43 -3.46
CA ILE A 289 -3.38 6.69 -2.21
C ILE A 289 -1.98 7.02 -1.71
N GLY A 290 -1.92 7.63 -0.51
CA GLY A 290 -0.65 8.08 0.08
C GLY A 290 0.11 6.92 0.73
N VAL A 291 1.39 6.75 0.40
CA VAL A 291 2.29 5.77 1.04
C VAL A 291 3.66 6.38 1.27
N GLY A 292 4.36 5.92 2.31
CA GLY A 292 5.74 6.28 2.61
C GLY A 292 5.88 7.33 3.70
N GLY A 293 6.51 6.94 4.79
CA GLY A 293 6.81 7.81 5.93
C GLY A 293 5.61 8.23 6.77
N ILE A 294 4.43 7.66 6.56
CA ILE A 294 3.23 7.93 7.36
C ILE A 294 3.34 7.12 8.65
N SER A 295 3.34 7.80 9.79
CA SER A 295 3.63 7.21 11.09
C SER A 295 2.62 7.51 12.20
N ASP A 296 1.74 8.49 11.99
CA ASP A 296 0.73 8.90 12.98
C ASP A 296 -0.44 9.66 12.33
N PHE A 297 -1.37 10.09 13.17
CA PHE A 297 -2.52 10.87 12.74
C PHE A 297 -2.14 12.24 12.14
N SER A 298 -1.06 12.86 12.59
CA SER A 298 -0.63 14.17 12.06
C SER A 298 -0.25 14.07 10.57
N ASP A 299 0.41 12.98 10.18
CA ASP A 299 0.73 12.72 8.77
C ASP A 299 -0.54 12.50 7.93
N LEU A 300 -1.51 11.78 8.49
CA LEU A 300 -2.81 11.54 7.86
C LEU A 300 -3.62 12.84 7.74
N TRP A 301 -3.64 13.65 8.78
CA TRP A 301 -4.33 14.93 8.80
C TRP A 301 -3.81 15.90 7.73
N LYS A 302 -2.48 16.02 7.59
CA LYS A 302 -1.86 16.82 6.52
C LYS A 302 -2.26 16.33 5.14
N PHE A 303 -2.27 15.01 4.94
CA PHE A 303 -2.67 14.41 3.67
C PHE A 303 -4.13 14.72 3.33
N TRP A 304 -5.02 14.71 4.31
CA TRP A 304 -6.43 15.09 4.14
C TRP A 304 -6.61 16.58 3.82
N GLN A 305 -5.84 17.46 4.49
CA GLN A 305 -5.86 18.89 4.21
C GLN A 305 -5.44 19.22 2.77
N GLU A 306 -4.61 18.40 2.17
CA GLU A 306 -4.19 18.51 0.77
C GLU A 306 -5.19 17.88 -0.22
N GLY A 307 -6.27 17.26 0.25
CA GLY A 307 -7.33 16.64 -0.56
C GLY A 307 -7.20 15.12 -0.72
N GLY A 308 -6.24 14.49 -0.07
CA GLY A 308 -6.14 13.03 -0.02
C GLY A 308 -7.26 12.40 0.80
N ARG A 309 -7.53 11.11 0.59
CA ARG A 309 -8.60 10.39 1.30
C ARG A 309 -8.11 9.16 2.05
N MET A 310 -7.22 8.38 1.45
CA MET A 310 -6.74 7.10 1.96
C MET A 310 -5.22 7.03 1.90
N VAL A 311 -4.63 6.46 2.94
CA VAL A 311 -3.20 6.17 3.00
C VAL A 311 -2.96 4.67 3.20
N GLN A 312 -1.72 4.23 2.93
CA GLN A 312 -1.24 2.91 3.30
C GLN A 312 -0.01 3.03 4.19
N ILE A 313 0.12 2.13 5.15
CA ILE A 313 1.27 2.04 6.05
C ILE A 313 1.98 0.69 5.88
N TYR A 314 3.28 0.68 6.17
CA TYR A 314 4.12 -0.51 6.20
C TYR A 314 5.10 -0.45 7.38
N THR A 315 6.09 0.44 7.31
CA THR A 315 7.17 0.52 8.28
C THR A 315 6.67 0.92 9.66
N SER A 316 5.78 1.88 9.75
CA SER A 316 5.16 2.30 11.01
C SER A 316 4.38 1.15 11.68
N PHE A 317 3.69 0.31 10.90
CA PHE A 317 3.05 -0.90 11.43
C PHE A 317 4.06 -1.90 12.00
N ILE A 318 5.27 -2.04 11.40
CA ILE A 318 6.32 -2.90 11.96
C ILE A 318 6.91 -2.33 13.25
N TYR A 319 7.01 -1.00 13.38
CA TYR A 319 7.57 -0.37 14.58
C TYR A 319 6.57 -0.19 15.71
N GLN A 320 5.30 0.06 15.41
CA GLN A 320 4.26 0.37 16.39
C GLN A 320 3.26 -0.77 16.59
N GLY A 321 3.18 -1.71 15.62
CA GLY A 321 2.22 -2.80 15.66
C GLY A 321 0.79 -2.37 15.32
N PRO A 322 -0.18 -3.24 15.62
CA PRO A 322 -1.60 -2.94 15.42
C PRO A 322 -2.10 -1.70 16.15
N GLU A 323 -1.47 -1.35 17.27
CA GLU A 323 -1.82 -0.21 18.11
C GLU A 323 -1.79 1.15 17.38
N ILE A 324 -1.04 1.24 16.26
CA ILE A 324 -1.08 2.43 15.41
C ILE A 324 -2.47 2.70 14.84
N LEU A 325 -3.23 1.65 14.52
CA LEU A 325 -4.59 1.78 13.98
C LEU A 325 -5.56 2.27 15.04
N ASP A 326 -5.45 1.76 16.27
CA ASP A 326 -6.25 2.20 17.40
C ASP A 326 -5.93 3.66 17.74
N SER A 327 -4.65 4.03 17.78
CA SER A 327 -4.22 5.41 18.02
C SER A 327 -4.76 6.37 16.97
N ILE A 328 -4.74 6.01 15.69
CA ILE A 328 -5.32 6.84 14.61
C ILE A 328 -6.83 6.93 14.76
N LYS A 329 -7.50 5.82 15.08
CA LYS A 329 -8.95 5.78 15.32
C LYS A 329 -9.36 6.71 16.45
N ASP A 330 -8.65 6.65 17.58
CA ASP A 330 -8.94 7.50 18.75
C ASP A 330 -8.74 8.99 18.42
N GLU A 331 -7.76 9.34 17.58
CA GLU A 331 -7.58 10.71 17.11
C GLU A 331 -8.69 11.15 16.16
N ILE A 332 -9.16 10.25 15.27
CA ILE A 332 -10.33 10.52 14.43
C ILE A 332 -11.54 10.82 15.31
N ASP A 333 -11.83 10.00 16.33
CA ASP A 333 -12.96 10.20 17.23
C ASP A 333 -12.87 11.55 17.95
N ARG A 334 -11.69 11.92 18.48
CA ARG A 334 -11.47 13.22 19.10
C ARG A 334 -11.75 14.40 18.16
N HIS A 335 -11.34 14.29 16.89
CA HIS A 335 -11.56 15.34 15.90
C HIS A 335 -13.03 15.41 15.48
N LEU A 336 -13.70 14.27 15.27
CA LEU A 336 -15.12 14.23 14.97
C LEU A 336 -15.94 14.89 16.08
N ASP A 337 -15.68 14.52 17.34
CA ASP A 337 -16.36 15.06 18.49
C ASP A 337 -16.06 16.57 18.69
N PHE A 338 -14.80 16.98 18.49
CA PHE A 338 -14.39 18.38 18.63
C PHE A 338 -15.04 19.31 17.59
N TYR A 339 -15.17 18.85 16.34
CA TYR A 339 -15.76 19.63 15.26
C TYR A 339 -17.26 19.38 15.08
N GLY A 340 -17.85 18.44 15.82
CA GLY A 340 -19.29 18.14 15.81
C GLY A 340 -19.77 17.36 14.58
N PHE A 341 -18.92 16.51 14.00
CA PHE A 341 -19.29 15.64 12.90
C PHE A 341 -19.67 14.23 13.38
N GLU A 342 -20.67 13.63 12.74
CA GLU A 342 -21.05 12.25 13.03
C GLU A 342 -20.14 11.25 12.32
N THR A 343 -19.66 11.59 11.11
CA THR A 343 -18.87 10.70 10.25
C THR A 343 -17.60 11.35 9.73
N LEU A 344 -16.59 10.52 9.49
CA LEU A 344 -15.34 10.95 8.88
C LEU A 344 -15.55 11.53 7.47
N GLU A 345 -16.48 10.97 6.69
CA GLU A 345 -16.80 11.46 5.35
C GLU A 345 -17.32 12.91 5.38
N GLU A 346 -18.21 13.25 6.33
CA GLU A 346 -18.68 14.62 6.53
C GLU A 346 -17.55 15.57 6.89
N MET A 347 -16.68 15.17 7.81
CA MET A 347 -15.51 15.95 8.21
C MET A 347 -14.56 16.19 7.03
N LEU A 348 -14.24 15.16 6.26
CA LEU A 348 -13.33 15.28 5.12
C LEU A 348 -13.91 16.16 3.99
N ASN A 349 -15.21 16.12 3.77
CA ASN A 349 -15.87 17.01 2.80
C ASN A 349 -15.87 18.46 3.24
N SER A 350 -15.73 18.73 4.53
CA SER A 350 -15.72 20.07 5.15
C SER A 350 -14.32 20.54 5.55
N ILE A 351 -13.27 19.74 5.32
CA ILE A 351 -11.93 19.97 5.90
C ILE A 351 -11.32 21.32 5.54
N HIS A 352 -11.55 21.82 4.33
CA HIS A 352 -11.08 23.13 3.91
C HIS A 352 -11.80 24.29 4.62
N SER A 353 -13.05 24.08 5.03
CA SER A 353 -13.81 25.06 5.82
C SER A 353 -13.33 25.11 7.27
N LEU A 354 -12.81 24.01 7.82
CA LEU A 354 -12.30 23.92 9.19
C LEU A 354 -11.02 24.74 9.40
N GLU A 355 -10.23 24.96 8.37
CA GLU A 355 -9.04 25.83 8.43
C GLU A 355 -9.41 27.31 8.64
N LEU A 356 -10.58 27.72 8.19
CA LEU A 356 -11.08 29.09 8.37
C LEU A 356 -11.57 29.34 9.80
N LEU A 357 -11.92 28.29 10.55
CA LEU A 357 -12.38 28.40 11.96
C LEU A 357 -11.22 28.50 12.96
N LYS A 358 -9.96 28.28 12.53
CA LYS A 358 -8.75 28.41 13.37
C LYS A 358 -8.11 29.80 13.34
N LYS A 359 -8.67 30.72 12.55
CA LYS A 359 -8.27 32.13 12.49
C LYS A 359 -9.26 32.96 13.28
#